data_63a282ceb40d3fe851238af52a824e7a
#
_entry.id   63a282ceb40d3fe851238af52a824e7a
#
_cell.length_a   1.000
_cell.length_b   1.000
_cell.length_c   1.000
_cell.angle_alpha   90.00
_cell.angle_beta   90.00
_cell.angle_gamma   90.00
#
_symmetry.space_group_name_H-M   'P 1'
#
loop_
_entity.id
_entity.type
_entity.pdbx_description
1 polymer ?
#
loop_
_entity_poly.entity_id
_entity_poly.type
_entity_poly.pdbx_seq_one_letter_code
_entity_poly.pdbx_strand_id
1 'polypeptide(L)'
;REYGAGDAHMTLLGHSYGSSTSGKAATLVKDGVIDDLVMFGSPGMGTYDPSDLHVAEDHRWVSGVPYGDSVQGLGRFKFFGLGGLGKNPMDGDSTFKHLSGDATGYEGYDNDARTGFANHDVYLKEGTETLKDFGRVIAGVKE
;
A
#
# COMPACT_ATOMS: atom_id res chain seq x y z
N ARG A 1 12.19 8.92 -16.15
CA ARG A 1 13.03 8.06 -17.04
C ARG A 1 13.81 8.86 -18.08
N GLU A 2 13.79 10.17 -17.99
CA GLU A 2 14.47 11.06 -18.95
C GLU A 2 16.01 11.06 -18.81
N TYR A 3 16.54 10.57 -17.68
CA TYR A 3 17.96 10.64 -17.36
C TYR A 3 18.69 9.29 -17.49
N GLY A 4 18.30 8.47 -18.45
CA GLY A 4 18.99 7.21 -18.75
C GLY A 4 18.54 6.01 -17.92
N ALA A 5 17.46 6.13 -17.14
CA ALA A 5 16.87 5.05 -16.35
C ALA A 5 15.63 4.43 -17.03
N GLY A 6 15.55 4.50 -18.36
CA GLY A 6 14.36 4.07 -19.14
C GLY A 6 13.95 2.61 -18.91
N ASP A 7 14.93 1.74 -18.69
CA ASP A 7 14.71 0.31 -18.48
C ASP A 7 14.73 -0.10 -17.00
N ALA A 8 14.88 0.86 -16.08
CA ALA A 8 14.87 0.57 -14.65
C ALA A 8 13.45 0.25 -14.17
N HIS A 9 13.31 -0.83 -13.40
CA HIS A 9 12.07 -1.20 -12.72
C HIS A 9 11.76 -0.19 -11.62
N MET A 10 10.59 0.42 -11.67
CA MET A 10 10.14 1.41 -10.69
C MET A 10 9.04 0.83 -9.79
N THR A 11 9.36 0.67 -8.52
CA THR A 11 8.38 0.32 -7.49
C THR A 11 8.10 1.54 -6.62
N LEU A 12 6.83 1.92 -6.51
CA LEU A 12 6.36 3.00 -5.65
C LEU A 12 5.71 2.40 -4.39
N LEU A 13 6.30 2.67 -3.22
CA LEU A 13 5.79 2.21 -1.93
C LEU A 13 5.14 3.38 -1.18
N GLY A 14 3.89 3.20 -0.78
CA GLY A 14 3.15 4.19 -0.01
C GLY A 14 2.67 3.64 1.33
N HIS A 15 3.14 4.25 2.42
CA HIS A 15 2.70 3.94 3.78
C HIS A 15 1.72 4.99 4.29
N SER A 16 0.66 4.53 4.96
CA SER A 16 -0.29 5.42 5.63
C SER A 16 -0.90 6.43 4.65
N TYR A 17 -0.96 7.71 5.00
CA TYR A 17 -1.40 8.78 4.09
C TYR A 17 -0.56 8.85 2.80
N GLY A 18 0.72 8.45 2.86
CA GLY A 18 1.59 8.34 1.69
C GLY A 18 1.06 7.37 0.63
N SER A 19 0.28 6.36 1.01
CA SER A 19 -0.38 5.45 0.05
C SER A 19 -1.45 6.17 -0.76
N SER A 20 -2.24 7.04 -0.14
CA SER A 20 -3.25 7.85 -0.83
C SER A 20 -2.59 8.85 -1.78
N THR A 21 -1.48 9.45 -1.37
CA THR A 21 -0.66 10.34 -2.21
C THR A 21 -0.06 9.58 -3.40
N SER A 22 0.48 8.38 -3.15
CA SER A 22 1.02 7.50 -4.20
C SER A 22 -0.05 7.09 -5.22
N GLY A 23 -1.23 6.73 -4.75
CA GLY A 23 -2.36 6.41 -5.61
C GLY A 23 -2.80 7.61 -6.43
N LYS A 24 -2.89 8.80 -5.82
CA LYS A 24 -3.20 10.02 -6.56
C LYS A 24 -2.15 10.32 -7.63
N ALA A 25 -0.87 10.14 -7.31
CA ALA A 25 0.20 10.28 -8.31
C ALA A 25 0.04 9.27 -9.46
N ALA A 26 -0.33 8.02 -9.13
CA ALA A 26 -0.55 6.98 -10.13
C ALA A 26 -1.72 7.28 -11.09
N THR A 27 -2.66 8.16 -10.72
CA THR A 27 -3.72 8.64 -11.64
C THR A 27 -3.24 9.73 -12.60
N LEU A 28 -2.07 10.31 -12.36
CA LEU A 28 -1.57 11.48 -13.09
C LEU A 28 -0.39 11.19 -14.01
N VAL A 29 0.29 10.07 -13.80
CA VAL A 29 1.41 9.65 -14.66
C VAL A 29 0.89 8.87 -15.88
N LYS A 30 1.76 8.67 -16.86
CA LYS A 30 1.47 7.82 -18.01
C LYS A 30 1.62 6.34 -17.66
N ASP A 31 0.96 5.49 -18.42
CA ASP A 31 1.18 4.04 -18.31
C ASP A 31 2.66 3.70 -18.50
N GLY A 32 3.15 2.74 -17.73
CA GLY A 32 4.53 2.27 -17.78
C GLY A 32 5.55 3.15 -17.03
N VAL A 33 5.12 4.21 -16.34
CA VAL A 33 6.01 5.00 -15.47
C VAL A 33 6.23 4.29 -14.14
N ILE A 34 5.18 3.71 -13.57
CA ILE A 34 5.23 2.91 -12.35
C ILE A 34 5.01 1.45 -12.74
N ASP A 35 5.99 0.60 -12.47
CA ASP A 35 5.91 -0.84 -12.75
C ASP A 35 5.13 -1.58 -11.65
N ASP A 36 5.41 -1.29 -10.38
CA ASP A 36 4.68 -1.82 -9.25
C ASP A 36 4.27 -0.73 -8.25
N LEU A 37 3.05 -0.84 -7.74
CA LEU A 37 2.50 0.03 -6.69
C LEU A 37 2.22 -0.81 -5.45
N VAL A 38 2.84 -0.47 -4.34
CA VAL A 38 2.65 -1.13 -3.05
C VAL A 38 2.07 -0.14 -2.05
N MET A 39 0.92 -0.48 -1.48
CA MET A 39 0.27 0.29 -0.42
C MET A 39 0.24 -0.53 0.86
N PHE A 40 0.55 0.11 1.99
CA PHE A 40 0.50 -0.57 3.29
C PHE A 40 0.10 0.37 4.42
N GLY A 41 -0.66 -0.17 5.38
CA GLY A 41 -1.28 0.64 6.42
C GLY A 41 -2.13 1.78 5.84
N SER A 42 -2.84 1.51 4.74
CA SER A 42 -3.45 2.54 3.91
C SER A 42 -4.83 2.94 4.40
N PRO A 43 -5.10 4.26 4.52
CA PRO A 43 -6.45 4.76 4.76
C PRO A 43 -7.30 4.86 3.49
N GLY A 44 -6.70 4.70 2.32
CA GLY A 44 -7.36 4.79 1.02
C GLY A 44 -6.38 4.95 -0.12
N MET A 45 -6.77 4.53 -1.32
CA MET A 45 -5.87 4.45 -2.48
C MET A 45 -5.82 5.72 -3.35
N GLY A 46 -6.34 6.84 -2.87
CA GLY A 46 -6.28 8.12 -3.58
C GLY A 46 -7.28 8.30 -4.71
N THR A 47 -8.03 7.26 -5.06
CA THR A 47 -9.15 7.29 -6.00
C THR A 47 -10.23 6.31 -5.57
N TYR A 48 -11.48 6.52 -5.99
CA TYR A 48 -12.58 5.60 -5.78
C TYR A 48 -12.74 4.58 -6.92
N ASP A 49 -12.12 4.84 -8.05
CA ASP A 49 -12.15 3.94 -9.20
C ASP A 49 -10.75 3.36 -9.46
N PRO A 50 -10.53 2.06 -9.21
CA PRO A 50 -9.24 1.42 -9.48
C PRO A 50 -8.77 1.55 -10.92
N SER A 51 -9.68 1.73 -11.88
CA SER A 51 -9.33 1.90 -13.30
C SER A 51 -8.64 3.23 -13.61
N ASP A 52 -8.68 4.20 -12.68
CA ASP A 52 -7.94 5.45 -12.82
C ASP A 52 -6.42 5.30 -12.60
N LEU A 53 -6.00 4.20 -11.99
CA LEU A 53 -4.58 3.95 -11.71
C LEU A 53 -3.84 3.52 -12.97
N HIS A 54 -2.82 4.27 -13.34
CA HIS A 54 -1.95 3.97 -14.49
C HIS A 54 -0.82 3.00 -14.10
N VAL A 55 -1.19 1.92 -13.43
CA VAL A 55 -0.34 0.79 -13.05
C VAL A 55 -1.07 -0.48 -13.46
N ALA A 56 -0.39 -1.44 -14.06
CA ALA A 56 -1.01 -2.70 -14.45
C ALA A 56 -1.68 -3.38 -13.24
N GLU A 57 -2.85 -3.97 -13.47
CA GLU A 57 -3.70 -4.51 -12.39
C GLU A 57 -3.01 -5.63 -11.61
N ASP A 58 -2.22 -6.46 -12.28
CA ASP A 58 -1.44 -7.54 -11.67
C ASP A 58 -0.16 -7.05 -10.94
N HIS A 59 0.12 -5.75 -10.98
CA HIS A 59 1.24 -5.08 -10.32
C HIS A 59 0.81 -4.10 -9.22
N ARG A 60 -0.41 -4.26 -8.69
CA ARG A 60 -0.94 -3.50 -7.57
C ARG A 60 -0.99 -4.38 -6.33
N TRP A 61 -0.32 -3.96 -5.27
CA TRP A 61 -0.10 -4.75 -4.07
C TRP A 61 -0.53 -4.00 -2.82
N VAL A 62 -1.12 -4.71 -1.87
CA VAL A 62 -1.51 -4.13 -0.59
C VAL A 62 -1.12 -5.04 0.56
N SER A 63 -0.65 -4.44 1.65
CA SER A 63 -0.39 -5.10 2.91
C SER A 63 -1.11 -4.39 4.05
N GLY A 64 -1.74 -5.16 4.92
CA GLY A 64 -2.39 -4.66 6.13
C GLY A 64 -2.21 -5.65 7.25
N VAL A 65 -1.62 -5.20 8.38
CA VAL A 65 -1.59 -6.02 9.59
C VAL A 65 -3.01 -6.18 10.13
N PRO A 66 -3.36 -7.36 10.67
CA PRO A 66 -4.76 -7.63 11.07
C PRO A 66 -5.21 -6.83 12.28
N TYR A 67 -4.29 -6.45 13.15
CA TYR A 67 -4.58 -5.75 14.40
C TYR A 67 -3.61 -4.61 14.67
N GLY A 68 -4.07 -3.62 15.45
CA GLY A 68 -3.23 -2.51 15.89
C GLY A 68 -2.90 -1.49 14.80
N ASP A 69 -3.65 -1.47 13.71
CA ASP A 69 -3.54 -0.47 12.66
C ASP A 69 -4.93 -0.02 12.20
N SER A 70 -5.53 0.87 13.00
CA SER A 70 -6.84 1.45 12.72
C SER A 70 -6.83 2.46 11.57
N VAL A 71 -5.67 2.88 11.09
CA VAL A 71 -5.54 3.78 9.92
C VAL A 71 -6.21 3.16 8.69
N GLN A 72 -6.13 1.85 8.53
CA GLN A 72 -6.75 1.12 7.43
C GLN A 72 -8.28 1.32 7.32
N GLY A 73 -8.94 1.71 8.42
CA GLY A 73 -10.38 1.98 8.44
C GLY A 73 -10.75 3.46 8.27
N LEU A 74 -9.80 4.38 8.42
CA LEU A 74 -10.09 5.82 8.49
C LEU A 74 -10.59 6.41 7.17
N GLY A 75 -10.18 5.87 6.05
CA GLY A 75 -10.58 6.35 4.73
C GLY A 75 -12.06 6.18 4.41
N ARG A 76 -12.76 5.36 5.18
CA ARG A 76 -14.22 5.16 5.06
C ARG A 76 -15.03 6.34 5.59
N PHE A 77 -14.43 7.19 6.40
CA PHE A 77 -15.07 8.35 6.98
C PHE A 77 -14.80 9.59 6.11
N LYS A 78 -15.87 10.11 5.49
CA LYS A 78 -15.84 11.43 4.86
C LYS A 78 -15.95 12.47 5.97
N PHE A 79 -14.84 13.06 6.38
CA PHE A 79 -14.84 14.12 7.38
C PHE A 79 -15.14 15.47 6.73
N PHE A 80 -16.17 16.17 7.23
CA PHE A 80 -16.48 17.59 6.96
C PHE A 80 -16.51 18.01 5.48
N GLY A 81 -17.04 17.18 4.59
CA GLY A 81 -17.12 17.52 3.17
C GLY A 81 -15.79 17.49 2.42
N LEU A 82 -14.70 17.18 3.09
CA LEU A 82 -13.45 16.75 2.45
C LEU A 82 -13.69 15.34 1.94
N GLY A 83 -13.60 15.13 0.65
CA GLY A 83 -13.72 13.81 0.04
C GLY A 83 -12.85 12.81 0.77
N GLY A 84 -13.32 11.58 0.95
CA GLY A 84 -12.52 10.52 1.54
C GLY A 84 -11.21 10.29 0.76
N LEU A 85 -10.30 9.53 1.33
CA LEU A 85 -8.99 9.25 0.74
C LEU A 85 -9.03 8.19 -0.39
N GLY A 86 -10.22 7.92 -0.91
CA GLY A 86 -10.45 6.92 -1.95
C GLY A 86 -10.89 5.57 -1.39
N LYS A 87 -10.99 4.58 -2.27
CA LYS A 87 -11.34 3.22 -1.92
C LYS A 87 -10.25 2.60 -1.04
N ASN A 88 -10.65 1.73 -0.11
CA ASN A 88 -9.69 0.97 0.68
C ASN A 88 -9.01 -0.09 -0.21
N PRO A 89 -7.68 -0.07 -0.37
CA PRO A 89 -7.01 -1.05 -1.21
C PRO A 89 -7.09 -2.49 -0.67
N MET A 90 -7.44 -2.67 0.61
CA MET A 90 -7.68 -3.98 1.20
C MET A 90 -9.02 -4.60 0.79
N ASP A 91 -9.96 -3.83 0.26
CA ASP A 91 -11.26 -4.35 -0.16
C ASP A 91 -11.12 -5.23 -1.41
N GLY A 92 -11.93 -6.31 -1.48
CA GLY A 92 -11.82 -7.31 -2.54
C GLY A 92 -12.08 -6.79 -3.96
N ASP A 93 -12.79 -5.67 -4.09
CA ASP A 93 -13.08 -5.02 -5.36
C ASP A 93 -12.09 -3.88 -5.70
N SER A 94 -11.03 -3.74 -4.92
CA SER A 94 -9.97 -2.74 -5.16
C SER A 94 -9.03 -3.09 -6.30
N THR A 95 -9.02 -4.36 -6.74
CA THR A 95 -8.08 -4.94 -7.71
C THR A 95 -6.65 -5.14 -7.19
N PHE A 96 -6.37 -4.80 -5.94
CA PHE A 96 -5.05 -5.00 -5.35
C PHE A 96 -4.85 -6.45 -4.91
N LYS A 97 -3.69 -7.00 -5.18
CA LYS A 97 -3.25 -8.30 -4.66
C LYS A 97 -2.75 -8.15 -3.22
N HIS A 98 -3.14 -9.04 -2.35
CA HIS A 98 -2.73 -9.02 -0.95
C HIS A 98 -1.34 -9.62 -0.77
N LEU A 99 -0.46 -8.84 -0.16
CA LEU A 99 0.80 -9.29 0.40
C LEU A 99 0.60 -9.76 1.84
N SER A 100 1.62 -10.35 2.43
CA SER A 100 1.59 -10.73 3.85
C SER A 100 1.29 -9.53 4.73
N GLY A 101 0.40 -9.71 5.69
CA GLY A 101 0.18 -8.80 6.81
C GLY A 101 0.88 -9.26 8.10
N ASP A 102 1.78 -10.24 8.01
CA ASP A 102 2.45 -10.82 9.16
C ASP A 102 3.70 -10.02 9.55
N ALA A 103 3.60 -9.28 10.63
CA ALA A 103 4.69 -8.54 11.24
C ALA A 103 5.13 -9.13 12.60
N THR A 104 4.66 -10.33 12.96
CA THR A 104 4.96 -10.97 14.25
C THR A 104 6.43 -11.33 14.43
N GLY A 105 7.21 -11.39 13.36
CA GLY A 105 8.67 -11.57 13.42
C GLY A 105 9.43 -10.36 13.99
N TYR A 106 8.77 -9.22 14.14
CA TYR A 106 9.34 -8.07 14.85
C TYR A 106 9.03 -8.14 16.35
N GLU A 107 10.05 -8.09 17.18
CA GLU A 107 9.91 -8.20 18.63
C GLU A 107 8.99 -7.13 19.25
N GLY A 108 8.95 -5.94 18.66
CA GLY A 108 8.08 -4.83 19.07
C GLY A 108 6.64 -4.92 18.57
N TYR A 109 6.25 -6.00 17.87
CA TYR A 109 4.87 -6.18 17.42
C TYR A 109 3.94 -6.39 18.64
N ASP A 110 2.88 -5.61 18.71
CA ASP A 110 1.89 -5.73 19.80
C ASP A 110 0.84 -6.80 19.44
N ASN A 111 1.03 -7.98 20.01
CA ASN A 111 0.13 -9.12 19.80
C ASN A 111 -1.23 -8.96 20.49
N ASP A 112 -1.35 -8.05 21.45
CA ASP A 112 -2.57 -7.82 22.22
C ASP A 112 -3.40 -6.66 21.66
N ALA A 113 -2.82 -5.84 20.77
CA ALA A 113 -3.54 -4.74 20.14
C ALA A 113 -4.70 -5.27 19.29
N ARG A 114 -5.91 -4.82 19.57
CA ARG A 114 -7.09 -5.12 18.75
C ARG A 114 -7.51 -3.92 17.91
N THR A 115 -7.27 -2.73 18.40
CA THR A 115 -7.57 -1.45 17.78
C THR A 115 -6.43 -0.47 18.06
N GLY A 116 -6.55 0.74 17.54
CA GLY A 116 -5.52 1.77 17.73
C GLY A 116 -4.40 1.68 16.69
N PHE A 117 -3.22 2.17 17.04
CA PHE A 117 -2.14 2.41 16.07
C PHE A 117 -0.81 1.76 16.48
N ALA A 118 -0.83 0.87 17.48
CA ALA A 118 0.39 0.26 18.01
C ALA A 118 1.23 -0.46 16.95
N ASN A 119 0.60 -1.03 15.93
CA ASN A 119 1.26 -1.76 14.86
C ASN A 119 1.25 -1.01 13.50
N HIS A 120 0.93 0.29 13.50
CA HIS A 120 0.88 1.06 12.25
C HIS A 120 2.24 1.20 11.54
N ASP A 121 3.33 1.17 12.29
CA ASP A 121 4.69 1.39 11.77
C ASP A 121 5.54 0.12 11.66
N VAL A 122 4.94 -1.07 11.79
CA VAL A 122 5.71 -2.32 11.85
C VAL A 122 6.10 -2.90 10.49
N TYR A 123 5.50 -2.43 9.41
CA TYR A 123 5.60 -3.05 8.08
C TYR A 123 7.03 -3.17 7.53
N LEU A 124 7.90 -2.22 7.85
CA LEU A 124 9.28 -2.17 7.36
C LEU A 124 10.30 -2.61 8.42
N LYS A 125 9.85 -3.25 9.48
CA LYS A 125 10.74 -3.74 10.54
C LYS A 125 11.44 -5.03 10.10
N GLU A 126 12.71 -5.12 10.43
CA GLU A 126 13.51 -6.31 10.17
C GLU A 126 12.89 -7.54 10.84
N GLY A 127 12.92 -8.67 10.16
CA GLY A 127 12.35 -9.93 10.62
C GLY A 127 10.89 -10.17 10.23
N THR A 128 10.19 -9.17 9.67
CA THR A 128 8.77 -9.32 9.29
C THR A 128 8.61 -9.96 7.89
N GLU A 129 7.53 -10.72 7.72
CA GLU A 129 7.14 -11.20 6.38
C GLU A 129 6.65 -10.06 5.49
N THR A 130 6.09 -8.99 6.07
CA THR A 130 5.71 -7.78 5.32
C THR A 130 6.91 -7.20 4.58
N LEU A 131 8.03 -6.99 5.27
CA LEU A 131 9.26 -6.47 4.66
C LEU A 131 9.81 -7.41 3.59
N LYS A 132 9.80 -8.73 3.84
CA LYS A 132 10.26 -9.73 2.85
C LYS A 132 9.41 -9.70 1.58
N ASP A 133 8.10 -9.58 1.70
CA ASP A 133 7.20 -9.49 0.55
C ASP A 133 7.46 -8.21 -0.26
N PHE A 134 7.68 -7.07 0.41
CA PHE A 134 8.05 -5.83 -0.30
C PHE A 134 9.36 -6.01 -1.07
N GLY A 135 10.35 -6.67 -0.46
CA GLY A 135 11.60 -7.00 -1.15
C GLY A 135 11.40 -7.86 -2.40
N ARG A 136 10.48 -8.82 -2.34
CA ARG A 136 10.14 -9.67 -3.50
C ARG A 136 9.47 -8.88 -4.63
N VAL A 137 8.58 -7.93 -4.30
CA VAL A 137 7.97 -7.05 -5.30
C VAL A 137 9.04 -6.17 -5.95
N ILE A 138 9.89 -5.53 -5.16
CA ILE A 138 10.98 -4.67 -5.66
C ILE A 138 11.92 -5.45 -6.57
N ALA A 139 12.22 -6.70 -6.22
CA ALA A 139 13.08 -7.58 -7.01
C ALA A 139 12.37 -8.17 -8.26
N GLY A 140 11.06 -7.94 -8.43
CA GLY A 140 10.29 -8.46 -9.56
C GLY A 140 10.06 -9.98 -9.51
N VAL A 141 10.14 -10.61 -8.32
CA VAL A 141 9.98 -12.07 -8.14
C VAL A 141 8.69 -12.45 -7.40
N LYS A 142 7.85 -11.48 -7.08
CA LYS A 142 6.52 -11.72 -6.52
C LYS A 142 5.51 -11.90 -7.65
N GLU A 143 4.73 -12.94 -7.54
CA GLU A 143 3.63 -13.25 -8.46
C GLU A 143 2.25 -13.07 -7.80
#